data_6e2e1a4f2fe4d091e3a761b1e16a824b
#
_entry.id   6e2e1a4f2fe4d091e3a761b1e16a824b
#
_cell.length_a   1.000
_cell.length_b   1.000
_cell.length_c   1.000
_cell.angle_alpha   90.00
_cell.angle_beta   90.00
_cell.angle_gamma   90.00
#
_symmetry.space_group_name_H-M   'P 1'
#
loop_
_entity.id
_entity.type
_entity.pdbx_description
1 polymer ?
#
loop_
_entity_poly.entity_id
_entity_poly.type
_entity_poly.pdbx_seq_one_letter_code
_entity_poly.pdbx_strand_id
1 'polypeptide(L)'
;MDKYKIVFEGKIAEGYSLEDVKQNLASLYEVDVSEINRLFTGHPIVIKQDLDYQTALDDKETLEKTGATCSIISMEEDADSSTTAKQKVATGPADTSGWSQSTQPPPLRTTGRRYTLVHALFMSFYSKSFYRDVAFNWKNYAFLYLLFLLALCSVVNSVKIHYTISDFLTNHAPGFINQFPVVTFSNGKASTDQDKSYFVKDPISGEDIIIIDTTGQISSLDSTTAVMLLTETNLIVKKSDRETQVFSLSEIEDFRFDQEVVYSWLRIVQKWLAVVFFPFLVLGSYVYRLIQVLIYAIIGILFANILKVDIEFQSIINITIMAITPVVILDTFMGPPGISTVMWRFVCFLIAMGFLFFGIRANSNPMAS
;
A
#
# COMPACT_ATOMS: atom_id res chain seq x y z
N MET A 1 11.65 33.14 3.25
CA MET A 1 12.63 32.23 3.86
C MET A 1 13.73 32.07 2.87
N ASP A 2 14.91 32.50 3.25
CA ASP A 2 16.08 32.49 2.39
C ASP A 2 16.45 31.07 2.01
N LYS A 3 16.64 30.84 0.73
CA LYS A 3 16.97 29.54 0.16
C LYS A 3 18.46 29.51 -0.16
N TYR A 4 19.11 28.41 0.18
CA TYR A 4 20.52 28.18 0.01
C TYR A 4 20.83 27.03 -0.91
N LYS A 5 22.00 27.08 -1.57
CA LYS A 5 22.54 25.97 -2.38
C LYS A 5 23.97 25.65 -1.90
N ILE A 6 24.32 24.36 -2.02
CA ILE A 6 25.69 23.89 -1.75
C ILE A 6 26.40 23.71 -3.09
N VAL A 7 27.54 24.35 -3.22
CA VAL A 7 28.38 24.35 -4.40
C VAL A 7 29.69 23.64 -4.09
N PHE A 8 30.03 22.62 -4.86
CA PHE A 8 31.30 21.94 -4.85
C PHE A 8 32.25 22.61 -5.87
N GLU A 9 33.39 23.08 -5.42
CA GLU A 9 34.33 23.82 -6.27
C GLU A 9 35.32 22.92 -7.03
N GLY A 10 35.17 21.59 -6.95
CA GLY A 10 36.15 20.65 -7.52
C GLY A 10 37.46 20.56 -6.75
N LYS A 11 37.53 21.18 -5.56
CA LYS A 11 38.71 21.20 -4.68
C LYS A 11 38.58 20.15 -3.58
N ILE A 12 39.68 19.58 -3.18
CA ILE A 12 39.83 18.66 -2.06
C ILE A 12 40.51 19.30 -0.87
N ALA A 13 40.14 18.84 0.32
CA ALA A 13 40.74 19.34 1.56
C ALA A 13 42.21 18.85 1.68
N GLU A 14 43.06 19.66 2.37
CA GLU A 14 44.43 19.24 2.64
C GLU A 14 44.50 17.94 3.44
N GLY A 15 45.33 17.00 2.97
CA GLY A 15 45.49 15.69 3.62
C GLY A 15 44.68 14.55 2.99
N TYR A 16 43.80 14.82 2.03
CA TYR A 16 43.06 13.77 1.29
C TYR A 16 43.64 13.58 -0.11
N SER A 17 43.68 12.32 -0.60
CA SER A 17 43.95 12.06 -2.01
C SER A 17 42.69 12.21 -2.86
N LEU A 18 42.82 12.55 -4.15
CA LEU A 18 41.71 12.69 -5.06
C LEU A 18 40.90 11.38 -5.15
N GLU A 19 41.57 10.24 -5.11
CA GLU A 19 40.97 8.93 -5.20
C GLU A 19 40.16 8.59 -3.92
N ASP A 20 40.70 8.92 -2.74
CA ASP A 20 40.00 8.73 -1.48
C ASP A 20 38.74 9.57 -1.39
N VAL A 21 38.79 10.84 -1.81
CA VAL A 21 37.61 11.73 -1.83
C VAL A 21 36.54 11.21 -2.79
N LYS A 22 36.93 10.72 -3.96
CA LYS A 22 35.98 10.10 -4.90
C LYS A 22 35.33 8.86 -4.30
N GLN A 23 36.11 8.01 -3.64
CA GLN A 23 35.61 6.79 -3.03
C GLN A 23 34.69 7.08 -1.82
N ASN A 24 35.05 8.07 -1.00
CA ASN A 24 34.24 8.52 0.11
C ASN A 24 32.93 9.14 -0.35
N LEU A 25 32.96 9.99 -1.40
CA LEU A 25 31.73 10.55 -2.00
C LEU A 25 30.88 9.46 -2.65
N ALA A 26 31.48 8.48 -3.34
CA ALA A 26 30.77 7.35 -3.91
C ALA A 26 30.06 6.52 -2.82
N SER A 27 30.74 6.29 -1.69
CA SER A 27 30.16 5.61 -0.53
C SER A 27 29.05 6.44 0.14
N LEU A 28 29.23 7.76 0.28
CA LEU A 28 28.24 8.66 0.88
C LEU A 28 26.93 8.71 0.06
N TYR A 29 27.07 8.69 -1.27
CA TYR A 29 25.93 8.78 -2.20
C TYR A 29 25.45 7.41 -2.69
N GLU A 30 26.11 6.30 -2.30
CA GLU A 30 25.83 4.93 -2.73
C GLU A 30 25.81 4.78 -4.26
N VAL A 31 26.79 5.44 -4.94
CA VAL A 31 26.92 5.43 -6.40
C VAL A 31 28.29 4.89 -6.83
N ASP A 32 28.41 4.52 -8.10
CA ASP A 32 29.68 4.11 -8.66
C ASP A 32 30.68 5.28 -8.77
N VAL A 33 31.96 5.00 -8.54
CA VAL A 33 33.04 6.03 -8.62
C VAL A 33 33.09 6.71 -9.99
N SER A 34 32.67 6.01 -11.06
CA SER A 34 32.58 6.59 -12.40
C SER A 34 31.57 7.76 -12.49
N GLU A 35 30.52 7.76 -11.70
CA GLU A 35 29.55 8.86 -11.63
C GLU A 35 30.12 10.06 -10.86
N ILE A 36 30.87 9.79 -9.79
CA ILE A 36 31.56 10.84 -9.01
C ILE A 36 32.63 11.58 -9.82
N ASN A 37 33.27 10.90 -10.78
CA ASN A 37 34.25 11.55 -11.66
C ASN A 37 33.69 12.79 -12.38
N ARG A 38 32.39 12.87 -12.62
CA ARG A 38 31.73 14.01 -13.26
C ARG A 38 31.67 15.24 -12.37
N LEU A 39 31.90 15.11 -11.06
CA LEU A 39 31.96 16.25 -10.13
C LEU A 39 33.35 16.95 -10.19
N PHE A 40 34.35 16.29 -10.71
CA PHE A 40 35.75 16.81 -10.75
C PHE A 40 36.09 17.37 -12.14
N THR A 41 35.21 18.21 -12.70
CA THR A 41 35.41 18.86 -14.03
C THR A 41 36.23 20.14 -13.95
N GLY A 42 36.63 20.59 -12.76
CA GLY A 42 37.34 21.83 -12.53
C GLY A 42 36.46 23.09 -12.52
N HIS A 43 35.15 22.93 -12.64
CA HIS A 43 34.18 24.02 -12.53
C HIS A 43 33.30 23.84 -11.30
N PRO A 44 32.81 24.92 -10.66
CA PRO A 44 31.88 24.86 -9.54
C PRO A 44 30.57 24.13 -9.96
N ILE A 45 30.16 23.12 -9.21
CA ILE A 45 28.94 22.33 -9.47
C ILE A 45 28.01 22.44 -8.27
N VAL A 46 26.73 22.75 -8.51
CA VAL A 46 25.70 22.75 -7.48
C VAL A 46 25.36 21.31 -7.12
N ILE A 47 25.62 20.89 -5.88
CA ILE A 47 25.32 19.54 -5.39
C ILE A 47 23.88 19.48 -4.86
N LYS A 48 23.46 20.48 -4.09
CA LYS A 48 22.12 20.58 -3.52
C LYS A 48 21.64 22.03 -3.59
N GLN A 49 20.31 22.22 -3.73
CA GLN A 49 19.67 23.54 -3.79
C GLN A 49 18.33 23.52 -3.06
N ASP A 50 17.75 24.71 -2.84
CA ASP A 50 16.46 24.90 -2.15
C ASP A 50 16.48 24.49 -0.67
N LEU A 51 17.65 24.56 -0.01
CA LEU A 51 17.83 24.22 1.40
C LEU A 51 17.55 25.42 2.29
N ASP A 52 17.07 25.20 3.50
CA ASP A 52 17.20 26.17 4.58
C ASP A 52 18.65 26.21 5.09
N TYR A 53 19.03 27.29 5.77
CA TYR A 53 20.41 27.49 6.18
C TYR A 53 20.98 26.40 7.08
N GLN A 54 20.15 25.88 8.03
CA GLN A 54 20.61 24.86 8.95
C GLN A 54 20.84 23.51 8.23
N THR A 55 19.94 23.13 7.37
CA THR A 55 20.10 21.92 6.53
C THR A 55 21.28 22.04 5.57
N ALA A 56 21.52 23.25 5.02
CA ALA A 56 22.68 23.50 4.17
C ALA A 56 24.00 23.36 4.95
N LEU A 57 24.02 23.78 6.22
CA LEU A 57 25.19 23.69 7.10
C LEU A 57 25.50 22.21 7.44
N ASP A 58 24.48 21.44 7.83
CA ASP A 58 24.63 20.04 8.19
C ASP A 58 25.07 19.18 6.98
N ASP A 59 24.50 19.46 5.82
CA ASP A 59 24.86 18.80 4.56
C ASP A 59 26.28 19.16 4.11
N LYS A 60 26.70 20.43 4.28
CA LYS A 60 28.06 20.86 4.01
C LYS A 60 29.07 20.14 4.91
N GLU A 61 28.81 20.08 6.22
CA GLU A 61 29.67 19.37 7.17
C GLU A 61 29.83 17.89 6.81
N THR A 62 28.75 17.25 6.37
CA THR A 62 28.78 15.86 5.93
C THR A 62 29.64 15.66 4.67
N LEU A 63 29.56 16.58 3.71
CA LEU A 63 30.40 16.58 2.52
C LEU A 63 31.88 16.87 2.84
N GLU A 64 32.16 17.81 3.73
CA GLU A 64 33.52 18.14 4.13
C GLU A 64 34.23 17.00 4.87
N LYS A 65 33.48 16.16 5.59
CA LYS A 65 34.00 14.88 6.19
C LYS A 65 34.49 13.87 5.15
N THR A 66 34.01 13.93 3.91
CA THR A 66 34.52 13.09 2.82
C THR A 66 35.82 13.62 2.19
N GLY A 67 36.27 14.83 2.59
CA GLY A 67 37.42 15.53 2.02
C GLY A 67 37.05 16.47 0.85
N ALA A 68 35.76 16.68 0.55
CA ALA A 68 35.32 17.61 -0.49
C ALA A 68 35.20 19.02 0.09
N THR A 69 35.67 20.06 -0.63
CA THR A 69 35.50 21.45 -0.22
C THR A 69 34.26 22.05 -0.86
N CYS A 70 33.29 22.48 -0.03
CA CYS A 70 31.99 22.97 -0.46
C CYS A 70 31.72 24.39 0.09
N SER A 71 31.01 25.23 -0.68
CA SER A 71 30.50 26.53 -0.25
C SER A 71 28.97 26.57 -0.23
N ILE A 72 28.41 27.33 0.74
CA ILE A 72 26.95 27.61 0.80
C ILE A 72 26.76 29.02 0.18
N ILE A 73 25.85 29.10 -0.78
CA ILE A 73 25.51 30.34 -1.48
C ILE A 73 24.00 30.58 -1.32
N SER A 74 23.61 31.83 -0.97
CA SER A 74 22.19 32.21 -0.94
C SER A 74 21.68 32.38 -2.37
N MET A 75 20.42 31.96 -2.61
CA MET A 75 19.85 32.06 -3.96
C MET A 75 19.48 33.51 -4.35
N GLU A 76 19.47 34.43 -3.41
CA GLU A 76 19.25 35.88 -3.67
C GLU A 76 20.50 36.59 -4.21
N GLU A 77 21.71 36.14 -3.88
CA GLU A 77 22.97 36.76 -4.37
C GLU A 77 23.26 36.48 -5.85
N ASP A 78 22.65 35.47 -6.47
CA ASP A 78 22.85 35.16 -7.88
C ASP A 78 22.21 36.20 -8.83
N ALA A 79 21.27 37.01 -8.36
CA ALA A 79 20.65 38.07 -9.17
C ALA A 79 21.53 39.29 -9.34
N ASP A 80 22.48 39.55 -8.43
CA ASP A 80 23.31 40.77 -8.42
C ASP A 80 24.70 40.57 -9.03
N SER A 81 25.21 39.33 -9.13
CA SER A 81 26.55 39.06 -9.65
C SER A 81 26.63 39.02 -11.20
N SER A 82 25.51 39.16 -11.91
CA SER A 82 25.47 39.19 -13.38
C SER A 82 25.75 40.60 -13.96
N THR A 83 25.90 41.66 -13.13
CA THR A 83 25.99 43.06 -13.60
C THR A 83 27.38 43.65 -13.52
N THR A 84 28.39 43.00 -12.89
CA THR A 84 29.68 43.64 -12.61
C THR A 84 30.89 43.06 -13.37
N ALA A 85 30.70 42.17 -14.35
CA ALA A 85 31.79 41.61 -15.16
C ALA A 85 31.78 42.12 -16.62
N LYS A 86 31.57 43.44 -16.82
CA LYS A 86 31.87 44.13 -18.10
C LYS A 86 32.85 45.25 -17.84
N GLN A 87 34.15 44.98 -17.82
CA GLN A 87 35.16 45.85 -18.36
C GLN A 87 36.58 45.31 -18.11
N LYS A 88 37.18 44.66 -19.12
CA LYS A 88 38.47 44.99 -19.70
C LYS A 88 38.81 44.03 -20.83
N VAL A 89 38.62 44.49 -22.04
CA VAL A 89 39.05 43.86 -23.27
C VAL A 89 40.32 44.54 -23.78
N ALA A 90 41.28 43.74 -24.22
CA ALA A 90 42.29 44.13 -25.17
C ALA A 90 42.32 43.12 -26.32
N THR A 91 41.85 43.61 -27.42
CA THR A 91 42.12 43.37 -28.88
C THR A 91 43.02 42.23 -29.36
N GLY A 92 42.44 41.46 -30.31
CA GLY A 92 43.10 40.63 -31.34
C GLY A 92 42.07 39.77 -32.10
N PRO A 93 42.15 39.60 -33.47
CA PRO A 93 41.00 39.49 -34.32
C PRO A 93 40.53 38.06 -34.67
N ALA A 94 39.25 38.02 -34.90
CA ALA A 94 38.38 37.13 -35.71
C ALA A 94 38.88 35.70 -36.13
N ASP A 95 38.10 34.71 -35.75
CA ASP A 95 37.57 33.80 -36.79
C ASP A 95 36.18 33.22 -36.40
N THR A 96 35.33 33.19 -37.39
CA THR A 96 33.92 32.87 -37.40
C THR A 96 33.71 31.38 -37.43
N SER A 97 32.96 30.83 -36.50
CA SER A 97 31.93 29.80 -36.79
C SER A 97 31.12 29.47 -35.50
N GLY A 98 29.80 29.62 -35.60
CA GLY A 98 28.85 29.56 -34.48
C GLY A 98 28.76 28.23 -33.79
N TRP A 99 28.66 28.31 -32.50
CA TRP A 99 27.99 27.35 -31.61
C TRP A 99 27.53 28.11 -30.37
N SER A 100 26.40 28.77 -30.48
CA SER A 100 25.67 29.25 -29.29
C SER A 100 24.66 28.17 -28.90
N GLN A 101 25.07 27.24 -28.10
CA GLN A 101 24.16 26.49 -27.24
C GLN A 101 24.76 26.45 -25.85
N SER A 102 24.19 27.24 -24.96
CA SER A 102 24.36 27.13 -23.52
C SER A 102 23.71 25.82 -23.04
N THR A 103 24.42 24.72 -23.18
CA THR A 103 24.09 23.47 -22.50
C THR A 103 24.54 23.60 -21.05
N GLN A 104 23.67 24.16 -20.19
CA GLN A 104 23.76 23.85 -18.78
C GLN A 104 23.64 22.33 -18.65
N PRO A 105 24.60 21.65 -18.01
CA PRO A 105 24.43 20.22 -17.75
C PRO A 105 23.17 20.04 -16.88
N PRO A 106 22.34 19.02 -17.17
CA PRO A 106 21.14 18.77 -16.39
C PRO A 106 21.56 18.57 -14.93
N PRO A 107 20.79 19.06 -13.96
CA PRO A 107 21.08 18.89 -12.54
C PRO A 107 21.30 17.42 -12.24
N LEU A 108 22.35 17.10 -11.50
CA LEU A 108 22.66 15.75 -11.06
C LEU A 108 21.40 15.14 -10.41
N ARG A 109 20.78 14.19 -11.10
CA ARG A 109 19.73 13.38 -10.50
C ARG A 109 20.41 12.56 -9.42
N THR A 110 20.14 12.87 -8.16
CA THR A 110 20.50 11.97 -7.05
C THR A 110 19.84 10.63 -7.35
N THR A 111 20.62 9.61 -7.68
CA THR A 111 20.17 8.27 -8.07
C THR A 111 19.72 7.44 -6.86
N GLY A 112 19.30 8.07 -5.77
CA GLY A 112 18.78 7.45 -4.56
C GLY A 112 17.38 7.95 -4.21
N ARG A 113 16.56 7.06 -3.66
CA ARG A 113 15.24 7.37 -3.11
C ARG A 113 15.40 8.34 -1.93
N ARG A 114 14.72 9.51 -2.02
CA ARG A 114 14.77 10.57 -0.99
C ARG A 114 13.91 10.25 0.23
N TYR A 115 12.82 9.50 0.04
CA TYR A 115 11.79 9.29 1.05
C TYR A 115 11.66 7.81 1.39
N THR A 116 11.40 7.53 2.67
CA THR A 116 11.14 6.16 3.17
C THR A 116 9.68 5.76 2.97
N LEU A 117 9.38 4.46 3.17
CA LEU A 117 8.01 3.94 3.09
C LEU A 117 7.06 4.64 4.07
N VAL A 118 7.55 5.04 5.25
CA VAL A 118 6.74 5.74 6.26
C VAL A 118 6.43 7.18 5.83
N HIS A 119 7.40 7.88 5.23
CA HIS A 119 7.14 9.22 4.69
C HIS A 119 6.09 9.19 3.58
N ALA A 120 6.03 8.13 2.79
CA ALA A 120 5.04 7.96 1.72
C ALA A 120 3.60 7.99 2.24
N LEU A 121 3.32 7.45 3.45
CA LEU A 121 1.99 7.48 4.05
C LEU A 121 1.42 8.89 4.19
N PHE A 122 2.26 9.85 4.54
CA PHE A 122 1.84 11.23 4.78
C PHE A 122 2.04 12.12 3.56
N MET A 123 3.18 11.99 2.86
CA MET A 123 3.53 12.87 1.75
C MET A 123 2.73 12.62 0.48
N SER A 124 2.09 11.44 0.33
CA SER A 124 1.15 11.15 -0.76
C SER A 124 -0.06 12.10 -0.80
N PHE A 125 -0.39 12.78 0.32
CA PHE A 125 -1.53 13.69 0.40
C PHE A 125 -1.25 15.09 -0.16
N TYR A 126 0.01 15.58 -0.15
CA TYR A 126 0.26 16.99 -0.48
C TYR A 126 1.58 17.31 -1.18
N SER A 127 2.57 16.41 -1.18
CA SER A 127 3.93 16.77 -1.55
C SER A 127 4.23 16.56 -3.04
N LYS A 128 4.37 17.65 -3.81
CA LYS A 128 4.80 17.60 -5.22
C LYS A 128 6.21 17.04 -5.39
N SER A 129 7.14 17.40 -4.48
CA SER A 129 8.53 16.90 -4.51
C SER A 129 8.59 15.40 -4.29
N PHE A 130 7.73 14.86 -3.43
CA PHE A 130 7.58 13.43 -3.22
C PHE A 130 7.10 12.71 -4.51
N TYR A 131 6.08 13.21 -5.20
CA TYR A 131 5.60 12.61 -6.45
C TYR A 131 6.65 12.64 -7.57
N ARG A 132 7.52 13.67 -7.60
CA ARG A 132 8.68 13.70 -8.51
C ARG A 132 9.70 12.62 -8.17
N ASP A 133 10.06 12.47 -6.90
CA ASP A 133 10.97 11.42 -6.44
C ASP A 133 10.42 10.02 -6.78
N VAL A 134 9.13 9.79 -6.52
CA VAL A 134 8.43 8.54 -6.84
C VAL A 134 8.50 8.21 -8.33
N ALA A 135 8.30 9.20 -9.20
CA ALA A 135 8.32 9.00 -10.64
C ALA A 135 9.67 8.46 -11.15
N PHE A 136 10.80 8.95 -10.58
CA PHE A 136 12.11 8.67 -11.13
C PHE A 136 12.97 7.72 -10.30
N ASN A 137 12.77 7.67 -8.96
CA ASN A 137 13.70 7.00 -8.06
C ASN A 137 13.12 5.77 -7.35
N TRP A 138 11.79 5.54 -7.43
CA TRP A 138 11.16 4.46 -6.65
C TRP A 138 11.12 3.11 -7.36
N LYS A 139 11.21 3.04 -8.69
CA LYS A 139 11.21 1.76 -9.45
C LYS A 139 10.24 0.73 -8.82
N ASN A 140 10.77 -0.42 -8.41
CA ASN A 140 9.98 -1.49 -7.80
C ASN A 140 9.61 -1.24 -6.32
N TYR A 141 10.18 -0.23 -5.66
CA TYR A 141 9.86 0.08 -4.26
C TYR A 141 8.43 0.56 -4.05
N ALA A 142 7.77 1.10 -5.08
CA ALA A 142 6.36 1.46 -5.01
C ALA A 142 5.46 0.23 -4.74
N PHE A 143 5.78 -0.93 -5.32
CA PHE A 143 5.06 -2.18 -5.07
C PHE A 143 5.28 -2.70 -3.65
N LEU A 144 6.51 -2.60 -3.14
CA LEU A 144 6.81 -2.94 -1.74
C LEU A 144 6.07 -2.01 -0.77
N TYR A 145 6.00 -0.71 -1.09
CA TYR A 145 5.22 0.25 -0.32
C TYR A 145 3.72 -0.12 -0.32
N LEU A 146 3.15 -0.49 -1.48
CA LEU A 146 1.76 -0.92 -1.56
C LEU A 146 1.50 -2.13 -0.66
N LEU A 147 2.39 -3.14 -0.68
CA LEU A 147 2.29 -4.29 0.21
C LEU A 147 2.35 -3.88 1.69
N PHE A 148 3.27 -3.00 2.06
CA PHE A 148 3.40 -2.46 3.41
C PHE A 148 2.14 -1.71 3.86
N LEU A 149 1.61 -0.82 3.01
CA LEU A 149 0.37 -0.09 3.26
C LEU A 149 -0.81 -1.04 3.51
N LEU A 150 -0.98 -2.05 2.64
CA LEU A 150 -2.07 -3.01 2.75
C LEU A 150 -1.91 -3.92 3.98
N ALA A 151 -0.70 -4.32 4.33
CA ALA A 151 -0.44 -5.06 5.57
C ALA A 151 -0.85 -4.22 6.79
N LEU A 152 -0.48 -2.94 6.84
CA LEU A 152 -0.87 -2.03 7.91
C LEU A 152 -2.40 -1.87 8.01
N CYS A 153 -3.08 -1.66 6.88
CA CYS A 153 -4.54 -1.57 6.82
C CYS A 153 -5.23 -2.89 7.19
N SER A 154 -4.64 -4.03 6.82
CA SER A 154 -5.16 -5.35 7.17
C SER A 154 -5.10 -5.65 8.66
N VAL A 155 -4.14 -5.09 9.41
CA VAL A 155 -4.14 -5.17 10.89
C VAL A 155 -5.42 -4.53 11.45
N VAL A 156 -5.77 -3.33 10.97
CA VAL A 156 -6.99 -2.62 11.41
C VAL A 156 -8.24 -3.44 11.08
N ASN A 157 -8.31 -4.01 9.88
CA ASN A 157 -9.43 -4.84 9.45
C ASN A 157 -9.52 -6.14 10.26
N SER A 158 -8.39 -6.78 10.57
CA SER A 158 -8.35 -7.98 11.43
C SER A 158 -8.88 -7.71 12.84
N VAL A 159 -8.55 -6.55 13.40
CA VAL A 159 -9.08 -6.11 14.69
C VAL A 159 -10.60 -5.92 14.61
N LYS A 160 -11.11 -5.26 13.57
CA LYS A 160 -12.57 -5.10 13.36
C LYS A 160 -13.28 -6.45 13.23
N ILE A 161 -12.73 -7.38 12.43
CA ILE A 161 -13.27 -8.73 12.28
C ILE A 161 -13.30 -9.46 13.64
N HIS A 162 -12.24 -9.36 14.42
CA HIS A 162 -12.19 -9.98 15.74
C HIS A 162 -13.30 -9.45 16.66
N TYR A 163 -13.52 -8.13 16.71
CA TYR A 163 -14.59 -7.54 17.50
C TYR A 163 -15.98 -7.98 17.01
N THR A 164 -16.22 -7.98 15.69
CA THR A 164 -17.50 -8.40 15.11
C THR A 164 -17.81 -9.87 15.44
N ILE A 165 -16.82 -10.75 15.35
CA ILE A 165 -16.99 -12.16 15.70
C ILE A 165 -17.20 -12.32 17.21
N SER A 166 -16.46 -11.59 18.04
CA SER A 166 -16.64 -11.61 19.48
C SER A 166 -18.04 -11.18 19.89
N ASP A 167 -18.54 -10.12 19.30
CA ASP A 167 -19.89 -9.63 19.52
C ASP A 167 -20.96 -10.65 19.10
N PHE A 168 -20.80 -11.25 17.92
CA PHE A 168 -21.68 -12.31 17.45
C PHE A 168 -21.70 -13.52 18.40
N LEU A 169 -20.51 -13.97 18.84
CA LEU A 169 -20.41 -15.10 19.75
C LEU A 169 -21.00 -14.84 21.13
N THR A 170 -20.93 -13.59 21.58
CA THR A 170 -21.44 -13.22 22.91
C THR A 170 -22.95 -12.97 22.89
N ASN A 171 -23.45 -12.30 21.85
CA ASN A 171 -24.83 -11.76 21.84
C ASN A 171 -25.80 -12.58 20.97
N HIS A 172 -25.32 -13.24 19.92
CA HIS A 172 -26.18 -13.94 18.95
C HIS A 172 -26.03 -15.45 18.98
N ALA A 173 -24.80 -15.98 19.09
CA ALA A 173 -24.54 -17.43 19.07
C ALA A 173 -25.26 -18.21 20.19
N PRO A 174 -25.39 -17.73 21.44
CA PRO A 174 -26.09 -18.47 22.49
C PRO A 174 -27.54 -18.79 22.14
N GLY A 175 -28.27 -17.85 21.50
CA GLY A 175 -29.64 -18.04 21.07
C GLY A 175 -29.81 -19.18 20.05
N PHE A 176 -28.76 -19.49 19.30
CA PHE A 176 -28.71 -20.59 18.36
C PHE A 176 -28.19 -21.89 19.00
N ILE A 177 -27.03 -21.81 19.68
CA ILE A 177 -26.32 -22.99 20.22
C ILE A 177 -27.15 -23.69 21.32
N ASN A 178 -27.87 -22.94 22.15
CA ASN A 178 -28.64 -23.50 23.25
C ASN A 178 -29.86 -24.33 22.77
N GLN A 179 -30.21 -24.28 21.47
CA GLN A 179 -31.26 -25.10 20.89
C GLN A 179 -30.77 -26.53 20.51
N PHE A 180 -29.44 -26.75 20.44
CA PHE A 180 -28.91 -28.07 20.08
C PHE A 180 -29.03 -29.04 21.24
N PRO A 181 -29.59 -30.27 20.97
CA PRO A 181 -29.53 -31.35 21.94
C PRO A 181 -28.11 -31.91 22.03
N VAL A 182 -27.89 -32.75 23.02
CA VAL A 182 -26.70 -33.60 23.03
C VAL A 182 -26.90 -34.71 21.98
N VAL A 183 -25.98 -34.79 21.04
CA VAL A 183 -25.94 -35.81 20.01
C VAL A 183 -24.72 -36.70 20.23
N THR A 184 -24.95 -38.02 20.35
CA THR A 184 -23.88 -39.02 20.47
C THR A 184 -23.78 -39.80 19.17
N PHE A 185 -22.62 -39.83 18.59
CA PHE A 185 -22.28 -40.67 17.44
C PHE A 185 -21.58 -41.91 17.98
N SER A 186 -22.09 -43.11 17.64
CA SER A 186 -21.46 -44.36 17.99
C SER A 186 -21.78 -45.42 16.96
N ASN A 187 -20.78 -46.19 16.53
CA ASN A 187 -20.90 -47.23 15.51
C ASN A 187 -21.60 -46.75 14.22
N GLY A 188 -21.33 -45.51 13.79
CA GLY A 188 -21.91 -44.93 12.58
C GLY A 188 -23.40 -44.53 12.70
N LYS A 189 -23.92 -44.41 13.92
CA LYS A 189 -25.27 -43.96 14.23
C LYS A 189 -25.27 -42.74 15.15
N ALA A 190 -26.17 -41.80 14.88
CA ALA A 190 -26.47 -40.67 15.74
C ALA A 190 -27.65 -41.03 16.67
N SER A 191 -27.51 -40.60 17.94
CA SER A 191 -28.59 -40.70 18.95
C SER A 191 -28.67 -39.41 19.74
N THR A 192 -29.87 -39.07 20.21
CA THR A 192 -30.11 -37.90 21.06
C THR A 192 -30.51 -38.35 22.46
N ASP A 193 -30.45 -37.44 23.43
CA ASP A 193 -30.79 -37.69 24.86
C ASP A 193 -32.29 -38.02 25.06
N GLN A 194 -33.15 -37.66 24.13
CA GLN A 194 -34.59 -37.93 24.17
C GLN A 194 -35.08 -38.39 22.80
N ASP A 195 -36.05 -39.36 22.76
CA ASP A 195 -36.68 -39.87 21.55
C ASP A 195 -37.70 -38.86 20.99
N LYS A 196 -37.20 -37.74 20.47
CA LYS A 196 -38.00 -36.71 19.81
C LYS A 196 -37.20 -36.00 18.72
N SER A 197 -37.89 -35.37 17.80
CA SER A 197 -37.27 -34.49 16.81
C SER A 197 -36.96 -33.11 17.43
N TYR A 198 -35.79 -32.57 17.15
CA TYR A 198 -35.39 -31.24 17.56
C TYR A 198 -35.31 -30.30 16.35
N PHE A 199 -35.81 -29.08 16.52
CA PHE A 199 -35.82 -28.04 15.50
C PHE A 199 -34.96 -26.86 15.97
N VAL A 200 -33.86 -26.64 15.29
CA VAL A 200 -32.99 -25.51 15.53
C VAL A 200 -33.39 -24.35 14.64
N LYS A 201 -33.89 -23.29 15.24
CA LYS A 201 -34.47 -22.14 14.57
C LYS A 201 -33.47 -20.97 14.46
N ASP A 202 -33.59 -20.24 13.37
CA ASP A 202 -32.92 -18.94 13.27
C ASP A 202 -33.50 -17.98 14.35
N PRO A 203 -32.67 -17.43 15.24
CA PRO A 203 -33.14 -16.51 16.26
C PRO A 203 -33.77 -15.21 15.72
N ILE A 204 -33.51 -14.87 14.45
CA ILE A 204 -33.97 -13.63 13.80
C ILE A 204 -35.26 -13.89 13.01
N SER A 205 -35.26 -14.87 12.11
CA SER A 205 -36.41 -15.18 11.25
C SER A 205 -37.42 -16.11 11.90
N GLY A 206 -37.02 -16.91 12.89
CA GLY A 206 -37.83 -17.96 13.52
C GLY A 206 -38.02 -19.20 12.66
N GLU A 207 -37.42 -19.26 11.46
CA GLU A 207 -37.49 -20.38 10.56
C GLU A 207 -36.63 -21.55 11.01
N ASP A 208 -37.05 -22.79 10.70
CA ASP A 208 -36.26 -23.98 10.98
C ASP A 208 -35.06 -24.03 10.03
N ILE A 209 -33.82 -24.08 10.59
CA ILE A 209 -32.58 -24.18 9.83
C ILE A 209 -32.07 -25.64 9.84
N ILE A 210 -32.09 -26.26 11.03
CA ILE A 210 -31.59 -27.63 11.22
C ILE A 210 -32.62 -28.45 11.93
N ILE A 211 -32.85 -29.65 11.41
CA ILE A 211 -33.67 -30.65 12.04
C ILE A 211 -32.78 -31.81 12.49
N ILE A 212 -32.92 -32.24 13.74
CA ILE A 212 -32.22 -33.40 14.29
C ILE A 212 -33.32 -34.42 14.67
N ASP A 213 -33.46 -35.48 13.88
CA ASP A 213 -34.42 -36.53 14.10
C ASP A 213 -33.79 -37.91 14.01
N THR A 214 -33.46 -38.46 15.17
CA THR A 214 -32.94 -39.85 15.28
C THR A 214 -34.06 -40.87 15.48
N THR A 215 -35.34 -40.45 15.51
CA THR A 215 -36.49 -41.32 15.69
C THR A 215 -37.02 -41.88 14.38
N GLY A 216 -36.63 -41.29 13.24
CA GLY A 216 -37.06 -41.69 11.91
C GLY A 216 -38.43 -41.14 11.49
N GLN A 217 -39.01 -40.19 12.23
CA GLN A 217 -40.27 -39.53 11.86
C GLN A 217 -40.12 -38.61 10.67
N ILE A 218 -38.94 -37.96 10.53
CA ILE A 218 -38.61 -37.04 9.45
C ILE A 218 -37.45 -37.66 8.66
N SER A 219 -37.70 -37.99 7.40
CA SER A 219 -36.73 -38.65 6.52
C SER A 219 -36.29 -37.77 5.33
N SER A 220 -36.93 -36.62 5.10
CA SER A 220 -36.57 -35.71 4.00
C SER A 220 -36.78 -34.22 4.39
N LEU A 221 -36.16 -33.34 3.61
CA LEU A 221 -36.26 -31.89 3.73
C LEU A 221 -37.29 -31.24 2.78
N ASP A 222 -38.05 -32.07 2.03
CA ASP A 222 -38.88 -31.56 0.93
C ASP A 222 -40.03 -30.63 1.38
N SER A 223 -40.52 -30.81 2.61
CA SER A 223 -41.65 -30.04 3.17
C SER A 223 -41.25 -29.04 4.22
N THR A 224 -39.94 -28.75 4.34
CA THR A 224 -39.38 -27.86 5.41
C THR A 224 -38.55 -26.73 4.85
N THR A 225 -38.42 -25.64 5.59
CA THR A 225 -37.48 -24.55 5.31
C THR A 225 -36.05 -24.90 5.73
N ALA A 226 -35.88 -25.98 6.49
CA ALA A 226 -34.59 -26.42 7.00
C ALA A 226 -33.63 -26.79 5.85
N VAL A 227 -32.36 -26.41 6.06
CA VAL A 227 -31.28 -26.70 5.11
C VAL A 227 -30.49 -27.96 5.48
N MET A 228 -30.69 -28.50 6.69
CA MET A 228 -29.96 -29.66 7.20
C MET A 228 -30.90 -30.56 8.01
N LEU A 229 -30.80 -31.87 7.79
CA LEU A 229 -31.49 -32.91 8.55
C LEU A 229 -30.47 -33.97 8.99
N LEU A 230 -30.32 -34.15 10.29
CA LEU A 230 -29.56 -35.25 10.87
C LEU A 230 -30.54 -36.38 11.25
N THR A 231 -30.40 -37.52 10.62
CA THR A 231 -31.09 -38.74 10.99
C THR A 231 -30.20 -39.69 11.80
N GLU A 232 -30.71 -40.85 12.21
CA GLU A 232 -29.91 -41.85 12.89
C GLU A 232 -28.66 -42.29 12.11
N THR A 233 -28.72 -42.36 10.77
CA THR A 233 -27.65 -42.93 9.91
C THR A 233 -27.10 -41.98 8.86
N ASN A 234 -27.75 -40.86 8.64
CA ASN A 234 -27.39 -39.95 7.56
C ASN A 234 -27.50 -38.49 7.99
N LEU A 235 -26.62 -37.67 7.40
CA LEU A 235 -26.74 -36.23 7.36
C LEU A 235 -27.19 -35.81 5.97
N ILE A 236 -28.35 -35.18 5.87
CA ILE A 236 -28.93 -34.66 4.63
C ILE A 236 -28.79 -33.18 4.59
N VAL A 237 -28.16 -32.64 3.55
CA VAL A 237 -27.92 -31.19 3.38
C VAL A 237 -28.56 -30.73 2.07
N LYS A 238 -29.38 -29.69 2.13
CA LYS A 238 -30.01 -29.04 1.00
C LYS A 238 -29.03 -28.07 0.35
N LYS A 239 -28.51 -28.44 -0.82
CA LYS A 239 -27.55 -27.59 -1.56
C LYS A 239 -28.28 -26.52 -2.40
N SER A 240 -29.46 -26.85 -2.87
CA SER A 240 -30.37 -25.93 -3.56
C SER A 240 -31.81 -26.47 -3.43
N ASP A 241 -32.81 -25.71 -3.90
CA ASP A 241 -34.22 -26.15 -3.86
C ASP A 241 -34.49 -27.46 -4.62
N ARG A 242 -33.55 -27.91 -5.43
CA ARG A 242 -33.68 -29.12 -6.27
C ARG A 242 -32.62 -30.19 -6.02
N GLU A 243 -31.64 -29.90 -5.17
CA GLU A 243 -30.49 -30.79 -4.95
C GLU A 243 -30.23 -30.94 -3.45
N THR A 244 -30.32 -32.18 -2.98
CA THR A 244 -29.94 -32.59 -1.63
C THR A 244 -28.73 -33.52 -1.70
N GLN A 245 -27.79 -33.34 -0.79
CA GLN A 245 -26.62 -34.21 -0.65
C GLN A 245 -26.77 -35.01 0.65
N VAL A 246 -26.61 -36.36 0.53
CA VAL A 246 -26.71 -37.26 1.67
C VAL A 246 -25.33 -37.79 2.03
N PHE A 247 -24.92 -37.60 3.27
CA PHE A 247 -23.69 -38.13 3.84
C PHE A 247 -24.01 -39.26 4.82
N SER A 248 -23.41 -40.43 4.62
CA SER A 248 -23.56 -41.56 5.56
C SER A 248 -22.70 -41.26 6.82
N LEU A 249 -23.27 -41.59 7.97
CA LEU A 249 -22.55 -41.48 9.27
C LEU A 249 -21.67 -42.71 9.55
N SER A 250 -21.67 -43.73 8.69
CA SER A 250 -20.95 -45.00 8.88
C SER A 250 -19.43 -44.85 9.07
N GLU A 251 -18.84 -43.76 8.58
CA GLU A 251 -17.40 -43.47 8.68
C GLU A 251 -17.06 -42.51 9.83
N ILE A 252 -18.09 -42.05 10.59
CA ILE A 252 -17.86 -41.14 11.72
C ILE A 252 -17.44 -41.97 12.94
N GLU A 253 -16.29 -41.65 13.49
CA GLU A 253 -15.78 -42.19 14.75
C GLU A 253 -16.72 -41.84 15.92
N ASP A 254 -16.60 -42.57 17.02
CA ASP A 254 -17.36 -42.32 18.23
C ASP A 254 -17.08 -40.90 18.76
N PHE A 255 -18.11 -40.09 18.80
CA PHE A 255 -17.98 -38.66 19.13
C PHE A 255 -19.26 -38.17 19.82
N ARG A 256 -19.09 -37.35 20.85
CA ARG A 256 -20.19 -36.67 21.53
C ARG A 256 -20.20 -35.20 21.18
N PHE A 257 -21.29 -34.75 20.57
CA PHE A 257 -21.54 -33.38 20.21
C PHE A 257 -22.50 -32.76 21.23
N ASP A 258 -22.00 -31.81 22.03
CA ASP A 258 -22.80 -31.06 22.97
C ASP A 258 -22.46 -29.53 22.85
N GLN A 259 -23.20 -28.72 23.60
CA GLN A 259 -23.04 -27.27 23.57
C GLN A 259 -21.61 -26.83 23.98
N GLU A 260 -20.97 -27.54 24.91
CA GLU A 260 -19.61 -27.21 25.36
C GLU A 260 -18.59 -27.42 24.25
N VAL A 261 -18.73 -28.49 23.47
CA VAL A 261 -17.90 -28.76 22.31
C VAL A 261 -18.05 -27.64 21.28
N VAL A 262 -19.28 -27.21 20.98
CA VAL A 262 -19.54 -26.09 20.05
C VAL A 262 -18.88 -24.81 20.57
N TYR A 263 -19.07 -24.44 21.84
CA TYR A 263 -18.45 -23.25 22.41
C TYR A 263 -16.92 -23.36 22.42
N SER A 264 -16.35 -24.54 22.63
CA SER A 264 -14.90 -24.73 22.61
C SER A 264 -14.34 -24.50 21.21
N TRP A 265 -14.99 -25.02 20.17
CA TRP A 265 -14.59 -24.78 18.77
C TRP A 265 -14.73 -23.32 18.37
N LEU A 266 -15.82 -22.69 18.75
CA LEU A 266 -16.02 -21.26 18.46
C LEU A 266 -14.96 -20.37 19.13
N ARG A 267 -14.53 -20.70 20.34
CA ARG A 267 -13.42 -20.00 21.01
C ARG A 267 -12.09 -20.20 20.28
N ILE A 268 -11.83 -21.39 19.75
CA ILE A 268 -10.65 -21.66 18.93
C ILE A 268 -10.71 -20.85 17.65
N VAL A 269 -11.85 -20.87 16.97
CA VAL A 269 -12.09 -20.07 15.74
C VAL A 269 -11.88 -18.59 16.04
N GLN A 270 -12.51 -18.04 17.08
CA GLN A 270 -12.37 -16.64 17.49
C GLN A 270 -10.90 -16.25 17.70
N LYS A 271 -10.13 -17.11 18.37
CA LYS A 271 -8.71 -16.86 18.69
C LYS A 271 -7.82 -16.85 17.45
N TRP A 272 -8.05 -17.79 16.52
CA TRP A 272 -7.12 -18.05 15.42
C TRP A 272 -7.58 -17.47 14.09
N LEU A 273 -8.87 -17.18 13.91
CA LEU A 273 -9.43 -16.75 12.64
C LEU A 273 -8.71 -15.52 12.08
N ALA A 274 -8.55 -14.47 12.89
CA ALA A 274 -7.90 -13.24 12.46
C ALA A 274 -6.44 -13.47 12.05
N VAL A 275 -5.72 -14.35 12.77
CA VAL A 275 -4.31 -14.65 12.49
C VAL A 275 -4.16 -15.46 11.21
N VAL A 276 -4.99 -16.49 11.05
CA VAL A 276 -4.95 -17.37 9.87
C VAL A 276 -5.39 -16.63 8.61
N PHE A 277 -6.43 -15.80 8.70
CA PHE A 277 -6.95 -15.06 7.56
C PHE A 277 -6.13 -13.82 7.19
N PHE A 278 -5.32 -13.29 8.11
CA PHE A 278 -4.51 -12.09 7.87
C PHE A 278 -3.67 -12.17 6.57
N PRO A 279 -2.84 -13.20 6.32
CA PRO A 279 -2.05 -13.27 5.09
C PRO A 279 -2.93 -13.36 3.83
N PHE A 280 -4.07 -14.02 3.91
CA PHE A 280 -5.01 -14.10 2.78
C PHE A 280 -5.68 -12.74 2.51
N LEU A 281 -6.01 -11.98 3.55
CA LEU A 281 -6.54 -10.62 3.41
C LEU A 281 -5.51 -9.69 2.77
N VAL A 282 -4.25 -9.75 3.21
CA VAL A 282 -3.17 -8.95 2.64
C VAL A 282 -2.96 -9.31 1.17
N LEU A 283 -2.82 -10.60 0.86
CA LEU A 283 -2.54 -11.07 -0.50
C LEU A 283 -3.71 -10.78 -1.45
N GLY A 284 -4.94 -11.09 -1.03
CA GLY A 284 -6.14 -10.79 -1.82
C GLY A 284 -6.31 -9.30 -2.09
N SER A 285 -6.11 -8.46 -1.06
CA SER A 285 -6.13 -7.01 -1.20
C SER A 285 -5.02 -6.53 -2.15
N TYR A 286 -3.84 -7.11 -2.06
CA TYR A 286 -2.70 -6.74 -2.90
C TYR A 286 -2.98 -7.03 -4.38
N VAL A 287 -3.45 -8.23 -4.71
CA VAL A 287 -3.82 -8.59 -6.09
C VAL A 287 -4.94 -7.68 -6.62
N TYR A 288 -5.97 -7.44 -5.82
CA TYR A 288 -7.06 -6.52 -6.19
C TYR A 288 -6.53 -5.11 -6.48
N ARG A 289 -5.67 -4.56 -5.62
CA ARG A 289 -5.11 -3.22 -5.79
C ARG A 289 -4.12 -3.14 -6.96
N LEU A 290 -3.38 -4.19 -7.27
CA LEU A 290 -2.54 -4.23 -8.47
C LEU A 290 -3.37 -4.09 -9.75
N ILE A 291 -4.48 -4.82 -9.85
CA ILE A 291 -5.40 -4.70 -10.98
C ILE A 291 -5.96 -3.27 -11.07
N GLN A 292 -6.38 -2.70 -9.94
CA GLN A 292 -6.87 -1.33 -9.86
C GLN A 292 -5.80 -0.30 -10.30
N VAL A 293 -4.56 -0.46 -9.86
CA VAL A 293 -3.44 0.40 -10.24
C VAL A 293 -3.21 0.36 -11.75
N LEU A 294 -3.25 -0.81 -12.38
CA LEU A 294 -3.09 -0.95 -13.82
C LEU A 294 -4.20 -0.22 -14.58
N ILE A 295 -5.46 -0.37 -14.16
CA ILE A 295 -6.60 0.33 -14.77
C ILE A 295 -6.44 1.86 -14.60
N TYR A 296 -6.06 2.33 -13.42
CA TYR A 296 -5.89 3.76 -13.16
C TYR A 296 -4.65 4.34 -13.86
N ALA A 297 -3.60 3.55 -14.06
CA ALA A 297 -2.42 3.95 -14.81
C ALA A 297 -2.75 4.24 -16.29
N ILE A 298 -3.72 3.54 -16.89
CA ILE A 298 -4.22 3.85 -18.24
C ILE A 298 -4.84 5.26 -18.28
N ILE A 299 -5.62 5.62 -17.26
CA ILE A 299 -6.15 6.99 -17.11
C ILE A 299 -5.01 7.98 -16.88
N GLY A 300 -3.97 7.56 -16.15
CA GLY A 300 -2.75 8.33 -15.94
C GLY A 300 -2.02 8.69 -17.24
N ILE A 301 -1.97 7.79 -18.22
CA ILE A 301 -1.42 8.09 -19.56
C ILE A 301 -2.24 9.23 -20.22
N LEU A 302 -3.56 9.17 -20.11
CA LEU A 302 -4.41 10.24 -20.64
C LEU A 302 -4.09 11.59 -19.98
N PHE A 303 -3.94 11.63 -18.66
CA PHE A 303 -3.55 12.85 -17.95
C PHE A 303 -2.16 13.33 -18.34
N ALA A 304 -1.18 12.45 -18.50
CA ALA A 304 0.16 12.80 -18.96
C ALA A 304 0.13 13.45 -20.34
N ASN A 305 -0.65 12.90 -21.26
CA ASN A 305 -0.84 13.45 -22.61
C ASN A 305 -1.51 14.84 -22.59
N ILE A 306 -2.57 15.02 -21.78
CA ILE A 306 -3.27 16.32 -21.64
C ILE A 306 -2.34 17.38 -21.06
N LEU A 307 -1.53 17.02 -20.07
CA LEU A 307 -0.59 17.92 -19.40
C LEU A 307 0.74 18.08 -20.15
N LYS A 308 0.93 17.35 -21.26
CA LYS A 308 2.17 17.32 -22.05
C LYS A 308 3.41 16.98 -21.20
N VAL A 309 3.24 16.02 -20.29
CA VAL A 309 4.31 15.53 -19.42
C VAL A 309 4.88 14.25 -20.01
N ASP A 310 6.17 14.27 -20.34
CA ASP A 310 6.88 13.10 -20.86
C ASP A 310 7.43 12.27 -19.68
N ILE A 311 6.73 11.21 -19.32
CA ILE A 311 7.10 10.27 -18.25
C ILE A 311 6.84 8.84 -18.71
N GLU A 312 7.72 7.94 -18.30
CA GLU A 312 7.61 6.51 -18.60
C GLU A 312 6.37 5.87 -17.96
N PHE A 313 5.84 4.82 -18.57
CA PHE A 313 4.68 4.08 -18.03
C PHE A 313 4.93 3.55 -16.63
N GLN A 314 6.15 3.07 -16.33
CA GLN A 314 6.53 2.63 -14.99
C GLN A 314 6.42 3.75 -13.96
N SER A 315 6.78 4.98 -14.32
CA SER A 315 6.64 6.16 -13.46
C SER A 315 5.17 6.47 -13.19
N ILE A 316 4.30 6.32 -14.20
CA ILE A 316 2.84 6.49 -14.05
C ILE A 316 2.29 5.45 -13.07
N ILE A 317 2.69 4.18 -13.16
CA ILE A 317 2.32 3.13 -12.20
C ILE A 317 2.75 3.53 -10.78
N ASN A 318 3.99 3.96 -10.59
CA ASN A 318 4.51 4.36 -9.29
C ASN A 318 3.70 5.54 -8.70
N ILE A 319 3.41 6.56 -9.51
CA ILE A 319 2.56 7.70 -9.13
C ILE A 319 1.15 7.21 -8.77
N THR A 320 0.58 6.27 -9.53
CA THR A 320 -0.75 5.72 -9.30
C THR A 320 -0.83 4.98 -7.96
N ILE A 321 0.19 4.21 -7.61
CA ILE A 321 0.28 3.53 -6.31
C ILE A 321 0.23 4.56 -5.17
N MET A 322 0.93 5.69 -5.30
CA MET A 322 0.86 6.76 -4.29
C MET A 322 -0.50 7.47 -4.29
N ALA A 323 -1.09 7.67 -5.46
CA ALA A 323 -2.37 8.35 -5.61
C ALA A 323 -3.55 7.57 -4.99
N ILE A 324 -3.48 6.24 -4.92
CA ILE A 324 -4.51 5.44 -4.25
C ILE A 324 -4.33 5.37 -2.73
N THR A 325 -3.17 5.76 -2.18
CA THR A 325 -2.88 5.71 -0.74
C THR A 325 -3.95 6.41 0.11
N PRO A 326 -4.34 7.67 -0.17
CA PRO A 326 -5.38 8.36 0.58
C PRO A 326 -6.71 7.61 0.59
N VAL A 327 -7.05 7.00 -0.54
CA VAL A 327 -8.29 6.23 -0.69
C VAL A 327 -8.25 4.93 0.11
N VAL A 328 -7.12 4.22 0.10
CA VAL A 328 -6.94 2.98 0.88
C VAL A 328 -7.07 3.26 2.37
N ILE A 329 -6.45 4.34 2.85
CA ILE A 329 -6.54 4.76 4.25
C ILE A 329 -7.99 5.15 4.59
N LEU A 330 -8.61 5.99 3.77
CA LEU A 330 -9.99 6.44 3.98
C LEU A 330 -10.97 5.26 4.04
N ASP A 331 -10.90 4.33 3.10
CA ASP A 331 -11.73 3.13 3.02
C ASP A 331 -11.54 2.23 4.26
N THR A 332 -10.29 2.10 4.73
CA THR A 332 -9.98 1.29 5.92
C THR A 332 -10.57 1.86 7.20
N PHE A 333 -10.51 3.18 7.41
CA PHE A 333 -10.92 3.80 8.67
C PHE A 333 -12.38 4.24 8.68
N MET A 334 -12.89 4.77 7.59
CA MET A 334 -14.26 5.31 7.54
C MET A 334 -15.29 4.32 6.99
N GLY A 335 -14.88 3.46 6.03
CA GLY A 335 -15.84 2.62 5.33
C GLY A 335 -16.90 3.43 4.56
N PRO A 336 -18.01 2.82 4.10
CA PRO A 336 -19.11 3.54 3.46
C PRO A 336 -19.96 4.27 4.54
N PRO A 337 -19.90 5.61 4.64
CA PRO A 337 -20.57 6.37 5.69
C PRO A 337 -22.08 6.52 5.39
N GLY A 338 -22.86 5.46 5.62
CA GLY A 338 -24.32 5.50 5.43
C GLY A 338 -24.82 5.67 4.00
N ILE A 339 -23.93 5.66 3.01
CA ILE A 339 -24.24 5.70 1.57
C ILE A 339 -24.10 4.32 0.95
N SER A 340 -24.70 4.12 -0.24
CA SER A 340 -24.55 2.83 -0.93
C SER A 340 -23.09 2.54 -1.26
N THR A 341 -22.70 1.27 -1.22
CA THR A 341 -21.33 0.82 -1.55
C THR A 341 -20.89 1.25 -2.95
N VAL A 342 -21.81 1.33 -3.90
CA VAL A 342 -21.52 1.80 -5.27
C VAL A 342 -21.15 3.28 -5.27
N MET A 343 -21.93 4.10 -4.56
CA MET A 343 -21.67 5.55 -4.46
C MET A 343 -20.35 5.82 -3.72
N TRP A 344 -20.07 5.07 -2.65
CA TRP A 344 -18.79 5.15 -1.95
C TRP A 344 -17.59 4.85 -2.85
N ARG A 345 -17.66 3.78 -3.64
CA ARG A 345 -16.61 3.42 -4.61
C ARG A 345 -16.40 4.50 -5.66
N PHE A 346 -17.49 5.16 -6.11
CA PHE A 346 -17.40 6.27 -7.04
C PHE A 346 -16.69 7.48 -6.42
N VAL A 347 -16.99 7.84 -5.18
CA VAL A 347 -16.29 8.91 -4.42
C VAL A 347 -14.81 8.58 -4.30
N CYS A 348 -14.47 7.36 -3.88
CA CYS A 348 -13.10 6.88 -3.80
C CYS A 348 -12.35 6.95 -5.15
N PHE A 349 -13.05 6.63 -6.25
CA PHE A 349 -12.49 6.76 -7.60
C PHE A 349 -12.16 8.21 -7.92
N LEU A 350 -13.08 9.16 -7.68
CA LEU A 350 -12.84 10.58 -7.94
C LEU A 350 -11.66 11.12 -7.11
N ILE A 351 -11.56 10.74 -5.84
CA ILE A 351 -10.44 11.12 -4.98
C ILE A 351 -9.12 10.58 -5.56
N ALA A 352 -9.08 9.30 -5.95
CA ALA A 352 -7.88 8.69 -6.55
C ALA A 352 -7.47 9.42 -7.84
N MET A 353 -8.44 9.78 -8.69
CA MET A 353 -8.18 10.51 -9.94
C MET A 353 -7.65 11.93 -9.66
N GLY A 354 -8.15 12.60 -8.63
CA GLY A 354 -7.63 13.90 -8.18
C GLY A 354 -6.15 13.83 -7.76
N PHE A 355 -5.79 12.83 -6.95
CA PHE A 355 -4.40 12.62 -6.54
C PHE A 355 -3.50 12.15 -7.69
N LEU A 356 -4.02 11.33 -8.61
CA LEU A 356 -3.29 10.93 -9.80
C LEU A 356 -2.99 12.12 -10.71
N PHE A 357 -3.98 12.97 -10.97
CA PHE A 357 -3.80 14.20 -11.72
C PHE A 357 -2.77 15.14 -11.05
N PHE A 358 -2.88 15.31 -9.72
CA PHE A 358 -1.93 16.09 -8.94
C PHE A 358 -0.50 15.54 -9.05
N GLY A 359 -0.33 14.21 -8.94
CA GLY A 359 0.97 13.55 -9.03
C GLY A 359 1.61 13.68 -10.42
N ILE A 360 0.83 13.55 -11.50
CA ILE A 360 1.32 13.73 -12.86
C ILE A 360 1.68 15.20 -13.11
N ARG A 361 0.81 16.14 -12.68
CA ARG A 361 1.09 17.58 -12.80
C ARG A 361 2.34 18.01 -12.03
N ALA A 362 2.67 17.34 -10.92
CA ALA A 362 3.89 17.62 -10.17
C ALA A 362 5.17 17.39 -11.01
N ASN A 363 5.08 16.58 -12.06
CA ASN A 363 6.18 16.26 -12.98
C ASN A 363 6.16 17.11 -14.26
N SER A 364 5.22 18.05 -14.44
CA SER A 364 5.24 19.00 -15.55
C SER A 364 6.40 19.99 -15.36
N ASN A 365 7.14 20.27 -16.45
CA ASN A 365 8.18 21.28 -16.43
C ASN A 365 7.57 22.67 -16.23
N PRO A 366 8.09 23.51 -15.32
CA PRO A 366 7.60 24.88 -15.14
C PRO A 366 7.93 25.83 -16.32
N MET A 367 8.67 25.37 -17.34
CA MET A 367 9.09 26.18 -18.49
C MET A 367 8.20 26.02 -19.74
N ALA A 368 7.05 25.35 -19.64
CA ALA A 368 6.15 25.13 -20.77
C ALA A 368 4.80 25.87 -20.66
N SER A 369 4.73 26.92 -19.83
CA SER A 369 3.54 27.81 -19.72
C SER A 369 3.89 29.25 -20.05
#